data_71272b37018c88afb2c0ef55cf8da786
#
_entry.id   71272b37018c88afb2c0ef55cf8da786
#
_cell.length_a   1.000
_cell.length_b   1.000
_cell.length_c   1.000
_cell.angle_alpha   90.00
_cell.angle_beta   90.00
_cell.angle_gamma   90.00
#
_symmetry.space_group_name_H-M   'P 1'
#
loop_
_entity.id
_entity.type
_entity.pdbx_description
1 polymer ?
#
loop_
_entity_poly.entity_id
_entity_poly.type
_entity_poly.pdbx_seq_one_letter_code
_entity_poly.pdbx_strand_id
1 'polypeptide(L)'
;MSPTCLDDLMPTTFRPDLGILVSRWTQQPPPAQLRPVYDELAMLALHYQARYWLQDIRHRAYNDPETTRWLLETYFFGMATRLGGRLHVAYLASPALLDTIRSSPAFVATEAYQHQPFTINFFNAEGSAYDWLMQERRADSGAGG
;
A
#
# COMPACT_ATOMS: atom_id res chain seq x y z
N MET A 1 -10.45 7.83 25.05
CA MET A 1 -10.55 8.03 23.60
C MET A 1 -9.38 7.34 22.91
N SER A 2 -9.66 6.55 21.92
CA SER A 2 -8.60 5.89 21.17
C SER A 2 -7.96 6.88 20.20
N PRO A 3 -6.66 7.13 20.30
CA PRO A 3 -6.00 8.03 19.37
C PRO A 3 -5.68 7.39 18.02
N THR A 4 -5.81 6.08 17.91
CA THR A 4 -5.46 5.34 16.70
C THR A 4 -6.70 4.81 15.99
N CYS A 5 -7.66 5.69 15.75
CA CYS A 5 -8.82 5.30 14.97
C CYS A 5 -8.45 5.30 13.49
N LEU A 6 -8.62 4.17 12.82
CA LEU A 6 -8.33 4.05 11.40
C LEU A 6 -9.12 5.09 10.60
N ASP A 7 -10.38 5.30 10.96
CA ASP A 7 -11.25 6.25 10.26
C ASP A 7 -10.74 7.69 10.33
N ASP A 8 -10.01 8.04 11.40
CA ASP A 8 -9.47 9.39 11.56
C ASP A 8 -8.14 9.56 10.83
N LEU A 9 -7.24 8.58 10.96
CA LEU A 9 -5.89 8.67 10.40
C LEU A 9 -5.83 8.22 8.95
N MET A 10 -6.58 7.18 8.61
CA MET A 10 -6.52 6.57 7.28
C MET A 10 -7.88 5.99 6.92
N PRO A 11 -8.86 6.85 6.57
CA PRO A 11 -10.14 6.34 6.08
C PRO A 11 -9.91 5.34 4.96
N THR A 12 -10.53 4.17 5.07
CA THR A 12 -10.30 3.07 4.14
C THR A 12 -11.64 2.59 3.59
N THR A 13 -11.71 2.42 2.28
CA THR A 13 -12.90 1.97 1.57
C THR A 13 -12.54 0.85 0.61
N PHE A 14 -13.34 -0.21 0.59
CA PHE A 14 -13.16 -1.25 -0.42
C PHE A 14 -14.07 -0.97 -1.61
N ARG A 15 -13.51 -1.05 -2.82
CA ARG A 15 -14.23 -0.91 -4.08
C ARG A 15 -14.50 -2.31 -4.64
N PRO A 16 -15.68 -2.92 -4.38
CA PRO A 16 -15.94 -4.29 -4.86
C PRO A 16 -15.99 -4.39 -6.38
N ASP A 17 -16.39 -3.32 -7.05
CA ASP A 17 -16.40 -3.28 -8.51
C ASP A 17 -15.01 -3.40 -9.12
N LEU A 18 -13.98 -2.92 -8.41
CA LEU A 18 -12.60 -2.94 -8.89
C LEU A 18 -11.74 -3.96 -8.14
N GLY A 19 -12.20 -4.41 -6.98
CA GLY A 19 -11.41 -5.28 -6.12
C GLY A 19 -10.25 -4.55 -5.45
N ILE A 20 -10.36 -3.24 -5.27
CA ILE A 20 -9.28 -2.39 -4.75
C ILE A 20 -9.65 -1.85 -3.39
N LEU A 21 -8.72 -1.99 -2.44
CA LEU A 21 -8.81 -1.40 -1.11
C LEU A 21 -8.12 -0.05 -1.14
N VAL A 22 -8.87 1.02 -0.91
CA VAL A 22 -8.38 2.40 -1.01
C VAL A 22 -8.22 2.97 0.38
N SER A 23 -7.01 3.35 0.75
CA SER A 23 -6.69 3.96 2.04
C SER A 23 -6.11 5.35 1.81
N ARG A 24 -6.69 6.36 2.48
CA ARG A 24 -6.26 7.75 2.32
C ARG A 24 -5.76 8.29 3.65
N TRP A 25 -4.43 8.43 3.77
CA TRP A 25 -3.82 9.00 4.97
C TRP A 25 -4.14 10.49 5.04
N THR A 26 -4.61 10.95 6.21
CA THR A 26 -5.00 12.34 6.40
C THR A 26 -3.88 13.19 6.96
N GLN A 27 -2.87 12.57 7.57
CA GLN A 27 -1.75 13.28 8.19
C GLN A 27 -0.61 12.30 8.43
N GLN A 28 0.55 12.84 8.81
CA GLN A 28 1.67 12.01 9.23
C GLN A 28 1.44 11.64 10.70
N PRO A 29 1.21 10.35 11.01
CA PRO A 29 1.03 9.94 12.40
C PRO A 29 2.38 9.84 13.12
N PRO A 30 2.38 9.90 14.46
CA PRO A 30 3.59 9.56 15.21
C PRO A 30 4.04 8.13 14.89
N PRO A 31 5.35 7.85 14.91
CA PRO A 31 5.83 6.49 14.58
C PRO A 31 5.18 5.39 15.41
N ALA A 32 4.88 5.66 16.67
CA ALA A 32 4.25 4.67 17.55
C ALA A 32 2.86 4.25 17.11
N GLN A 33 2.18 5.06 16.28
CA GLN A 33 0.84 4.76 15.79
C GLN A 33 0.84 4.06 14.43
N LEU A 34 1.97 3.98 13.77
CA LEU A 34 2.03 3.39 12.43
C LEU A 34 1.67 1.91 12.44
N ARG A 35 2.31 1.11 13.29
CA ARG A 35 2.03 -0.33 13.33
C ARG A 35 0.58 -0.65 13.69
N PRO A 36 -0.02 -0.01 14.70
CA PRO A 36 -1.45 -0.24 14.97
C PRO A 36 -2.35 0.05 13.78
N VAL A 37 -2.07 1.12 13.02
CA VAL A 37 -2.86 1.46 11.83
C VAL A 37 -2.68 0.39 10.76
N TYR A 38 -1.46 -0.07 10.53
CA TYR A 38 -1.20 -1.14 9.57
C TYR A 38 -1.83 -2.47 10.00
N ASP A 39 -1.90 -2.73 11.31
CA ASP A 39 -2.59 -3.92 11.81
C ASP A 39 -4.09 -3.87 11.50
N GLU A 40 -4.71 -2.70 11.67
CA GLU A 40 -6.12 -2.52 11.32
C GLU A 40 -6.33 -2.65 9.81
N LEU A 41 -5.41 -2.12 9.01
CA LEU A 41 -5.46 -2.29 7.56
C LEU A 41 -5.38 -3.76 7.17
N ALA A 42 -4.53 -4.52 7.85
CA ALA A 42 -4.40 -5.96 7.61
C ALA A 42 -5.73 -6.67 7.85
N MET A 43 -6.43 -6.31 8.92
CA MET A 43 -7.73 -6.93 9.22
C MET A 43 -8.77 -6.62 8.13
N LEU A 44 -8.79 -5.39 7.64
CA LEU A 44 -9.71 -5.01 6.56
C LEU A 44 -9.37 -5.73 5.27
N ALA A 45 -8.10 -5.79 4.93
CA ALA A 45 -7.65 -6.47 3.71
C ALA A 45 -8.02 -7.96 3.74
N LEU A 46 -7.87 -8.61 4.89
CA LEU A 46 -8.24 -10.00 5.06
C LEU A 46 -9.75 -10.19 5.00
N HIS A 47 -10.51 -9.28 5.59
CA HIS A 47 -11.97 -9.34 5.55
C HIS A 47 -12.49 -9.29 4.12
N TYR A 48 -11.93 -8.40 3.29
CA TYR A 48 -12.37 -8.26 1.91
C TYR A 48 -11.59 -9.14 0.94
N GLN A 49 -10.59 -9.87 1.40
CA GLN A 49 -9.68 -10.66 0.55
C GLN A 49 -9.06 -9.78 -0.54
N ALA A 50 -8.61 -8.59 -0.14
CA ALA A 50 -8.13 -7.57 -1.08
C ALA A 50 -6.62 -7.69 -1.27
N ARG A 51 -6.19 -7.97 -2.51
CA ARG A 51 -4.78 -8.07 -2.89
C ARG A 51 -4.30 -6.86 -3.71
N TYR A 52 -5.18 -5.89 -3.94
CA TYR A 52 -4.89 -4.70 -4.74
C TYR A 52 -5.20 -3.49 -3.87
N TRP A 53 -4.15 -2.77 -3.48
CA TRP A 53 -4.27 -1.66 -2.53
C TRP A 53 -3.83 -0.36 -3.17
N LEU A 54 -4.62 0.70 -2.97
CA LEU A 54 -4.21 2.06 -3.25
C LEU A 54 -3.97 2.77 -1.92
N GLN A 55 -2.75 3.21 -1.70
CA GLN A 55 -2.36 3.95 -0.49
C GLN A 55 -2.12 5.41 -0.87
N ASP A 56 -3.08 6.26 -0.54
CA ASP A 56 -2.96 7.71 -0.79
C ASP A 56 -2.16 8.33 0.34
N ILE A 57 -0.90 8.63 0.05
CA ILE A 57 0.04 9.20 1.03
C ILE A 57 0.37 10.66 0.74
N ARG A 58 -0.50 11.35 0.00
CA ARG A 58 -0.23 12.76 -0.37
C ARG A 58 -0.12 13.69 0.83
N HIS A 59 -0.73 13.32 1.96
CA HIS A 59 -0.68 14.10 3.20
C HIS A 59 0.34 13.58 4.20
N ARG A 60 1.19 12.65 3.79
CA ARG A 60 2.23 12.10 4.66
C ARG A 60 3.61 12.64 4.30
N ALA A 61 4.52 12.56 5.28
CA ALA A 61 5.94 12.69 5.04
C ALA A 61 6.53 11.31 4.77
N TYR A 62 7.82 11.25 4.42
CA TYR A 62 8.50 9.98 4.18
C TYR A 62 8.64 9.19 5.48
N ASN A 63 8.47 7.87 5.41
CA ASN A 63 8.69 6.98 6.55
C ASN A 63 10.16 6.97 6.98
N ASP A 64 10.38 6.75 8.28
CA ASP A 64 11.73 6.49 8.76
C ASP A 64 12.25 5.15 8.19
N PRO A 65 13.59 4.96 8.12
CA PRO A 65 14.14 3.72 7.53
C PRO A 65 13.69 2.45 8.25
N GLU A 66 13.49 2.50 9.55
CA GLU A 66 13.06 1.33 10.33
C GLU A 66 11.65 0.88 9.92
N THR A 67 10.71 1.84 9.78
CA THR A 67 9.35 1.53 9.35
C THR A 67 9.35 0.99 7.93
N THR A 68 10.11 1.59 7.03
CA THR A 68 10.23 1.13 5.65
C THR A 68 10.74 -0.30 5.61
N ARG A 69 11.78 -0.60 6.38
CA ARG A 69 12.33 -1.95 6.44
C ARG A 69 11.31 -2.95 6.95
N TRP A 70 10.58 -2.60 8.01
CA TRP A 70 9.54 -3.47 8.57
C TRP A 70 8.46 -3.77 7.53
N LEU A 71 8.02 -2.76 6.78
CA LEU A 71 7.03 -2.97 5.73
C LEU A 71 7.53 -3.92 4.66
N LEU A 72 8.75 -3.71 4.18
CA LEU A 72 9.31 -4.48 3.06
C LEU A 72 9.72 -5.89 3.47
N GLU A 73 10.26 -6.08 4.67
CA GLU A 73 10.78 -7.37 5.09
C GLU A 73 9.77 -8.23 5.85
N THR A 74 8.74 -7.63 6.44
CA THR A 74 7.83 -8.36 7.31
C THR A 74 6.37 -8.20 6.91
N TYR A 75 5.90 -6.97 6.83
CA TYR A 75 4.46 -6.69 6.72
C TYR A 75 3.88 -7.19 5.38
N PHE A 76 4.47 -6.77 4.27
CA PHE A 76 3.93 -7.12 2.95
C PHE A 76 4.09 -8.60 2.65
N PHE A 77 5.20 -9.21 3.06
CA PHE A 77 5.39 -10.66 2.94
C PHE A 77 4.29 -11.41 3.71
N GLY A 78 4.07 -11.01 4.96
CA GLY A 78 3.05 -11.64 5.80
C GLY A 78 1.66 -11.49 5.21
N MET A 79 1.35 -10.31 4.69
CA MET A 79 0.05 -10.06 4.09
C MET A 79 -0.18 -10.90 2.83
N ALA A 80 0.82 -10.99 1.96
CA ALA A 80 0.70 -11.81 0.75
C ALA A 80 0.44 -13.28 1.11
N THR A 81 1.16 -13.78 2.11
CA THR A 81 0.96 -15.15 2.57
C THR A 81 -0.46 -15.36 3.12
N ARG A 82 -0.92 -14.44 3.96
CA ARG A 82 -2.25 -14.55 4.58
C ARG A 82 -3.37 -14.39 3.56
N LEU A 83 -3.17 -13.56 2.54
CA LEU A 83 -4.15 -13.36 1.47
C LEU A 83 -4.12 -14.50 0.44
N GLY A 84 -3.09 -15.32 0.48
CA GLY A 84 -2.98 -16.48 -0.40
C GLY A 84 -2.66 -16.13 -1.85
N GLY A 85 -1.99 -15.02 -2.10
CA GLY A 85 -1.64 -14.60 -3.44
C GLY A 85 -0.79 -13.35 -3.43
N ARG A 86 -0.36 -12.94 -4.62
CA ARG A 86 0.51 -11.78 -4.76
C ARG A 86 -0.23 -10.50 -4.40
N LEU A 87 0.42 -9.67 -3.60
CA LEU A 87 -0.11 -8.38 -3.15
C LEU A 87 0.44 -7.27 -4.04
N HIS A 88 -0.43 -6.35 -4.47
CA HIS A 88 -0.04 -5.20 -5.28
C HIS A 88 -0.41 -3.92 -4.56
N VAL A 89 0.58 -3.05 -4.32
CA VAL A 89 0.39 -1.80 -3.57
C VAL A 89 0.79 -0.63 -4.46
N ALA A 90 -0.17 0.25 -4.73
CA ALA A 90 0.08 1.50 -5.45
C ALA A 90 0.08 2.63 -4.44
N TYR A 91 1.21 3.35 -4.35
CA TYR A 91 1.31 4.53 -3.52
C TYR A 91 1.06 5.78 -4.36
N LEU A 92 0.09 6.58 -3.93
CA LEU A 92 -0.21 7.87 -4.57
C LEU A 92 0.41 8.97 -3.72
N ALA A 93 1.40 9.66 -4.27
CA ALA A 93 2.17 10.66 -3.54
C ALA A 93 2.12 12.01 -4.27
N SER A 94 2.32 13.10 -3.51
CA SER A 94 2.53 14.40 -4.14
C SER A 94 3.84 14.37 -4.95
N PRO A 95 4.01 15.25 -5.96
CA PRO A 95 5.26 15.29 -6.71
C PRO A 95 6.50 15.47 -5.83
N ALA A 96 6.42 16.34 -4.83
CA ALA A 96 7.54 16.56 -3.91
C ALA A 96 7.87 15.32 -3.08
N LEU A 97 6.84 14.65 -2.54
CA LEU A 97 7.04 13.43 -1.76
C LEU A 97 7.60 12.32 -2.65
N LEU A 98 7.12 12.22 -3.88
CA LEU A 98 7.60 11.20 -4.82
C LEU A 98 9.09 11.40 -5.12
N ASP A 99 9.53 12.64 -5.32
CA ASP A 99 10.93 12.96 -5.52
C ASP A 99 11.76 12.54 -4.30
N THR A 100 11.26 12.81 -3.10
CA THR A 100 11.93 12.44 -1.86
C THR A 100 12.07 10.92 -1.76
N ILE A 101 11.01 10.19 -2.07
CA ILE A 101 11.01 8.73 -2.03
C ILE A 101 12.03 8.17 -3.03
N ARG A 102 11.99 8.66 -4.27
CA ARG A 102 12.86 8.15 -5.34
C ARG A 102 14.33 8.48 -5.11
N SER A 103 14.61 9.54 -4.36
CA SER A 103 15.97 9.94 -4.03
C SER A 103 16.52 9.23 -2.79
N SER A 104 15.68 8.47 -2.09
CA SER A 104 16.09 7.76 -0.89
C SER A 104 16.99 6.57 -1.24
N PRO A 105 18.06 6.32 -0.46
CA PRO A 105 18.88 5.11 -0.65
C PRO A 105 18.08 3.80 -0.45
N ALA A 106 16.96 3.88 0.27
CA ALA A 106 16.10 2.72 0.50
C ALA A 106 15.12 2.47 -0.63
N PHE A 107 15.08 3.34 -1.64
CA PHE A 107 14.15 3.19 -2.76
C PHE A 107 14.46 1.94 -3.57
N VAL A 108 13.42 1.16 -3.87
CA VAL A 108 13.51 -0.04 -4.69
C VAL A 108 12.58 0.15 -5.89
N ALA A 109 13.13 0.02 -7.09
CA ALA A 109 12.34 0.17 -8.32
C ALA A 109 11.33 -0.96 -8.45
N THR A 110 10.18 -0.66 -9.08
CA THR A 110 9.07 -1.63 -9.22
C THR A 110 9.53 -2.93 -9.87
N GLU A 111 10.43 -2.87 -10.82
CA GLU A 111 10.94 -4.04 -11.54
C GLU A 111 11.65 -5.04 -10.61
N ALA A 112 12.21 -4.54 -9.51
CA ALA A 112 12.91 -5.41 -8.56
C ALA A 112 11.96 -6.32 -7.78
N TYR A 113 10.65 -6.03 -7.81
CA TYR A 113 9.65 -6.88 -7.14
C TYR A 113 9.13 -8.02 -8.02
N GLN A 114 9.67 -8.19 -9.21
CA GLN A 114 9.15 -9.14 -10.20
C GLN A 114 9.01 -10.56 -9.67
N HIS A 115 9.93 -10.97 -8.81
CA HIS A 115 9.92 -12.33 -8.23
C HIS A 115 9.52 -12.35 -6.76
N GLN A 116 9.02 -11.23 -6.24
CA GLN A 116 8.58 -11.16 -4.85
C GLN A 116 7.09 -11.48 -4.73
N PRO A 117 6.61 -11.87 -3.53
CA PRO A 117 5.18 -12.12 -3.32
C PRO A 117 4.35 -10.84 -3.29
N PHE A 118 4.96 -9.68 -3.39
CA PHE A 118 4.28 -8.40 -3.46
C PHE A 118 4.99 -7.48 -4.45
N THR A 119 4.25 -6.49 -4.95
CA THR A 119 4.77 -5.48 -5.86
C THR A 119 4.37 -4.10 -5.35
N ILE A 120 5.29 -3.15 -5.40
CA ILE A 120 5.04 -1.77 -4.99
C ILE A 120 5.36 -0.85 -6.16
N ASN A 121 4.47 0.10 -6.43
CA ASN A 121 4.71 1.12 -7.44
C ASN A 121 4.24 2.47 -6.91
N PHE A 122 4.78 3.55 -7.47
CA PHE A 122 4.53 4.91 -7.00
C PHE A 122 3.99 5.76 -8.13
N PHE A 123 2.99 6.60 -7.80
CA PHE A 123 2.30 7.45 -8.76
C PHE A 123 2.06 8.82 -8.17
N ASN A 124 1.96 9.84 -9.04
CA ASN A 124 1.52 11.16 -8.65
C ASN A 124 0.16 11.54 -9.25
N ALA A 125 -0.49 10.59 -9.93
CA ALA A 125 -1.83 10.77 -10.50
C ALA A 125 -2.68 9.57 -10.11
N GLU A 126 -3.87 9.84 -9.56
CA GLU A 126 -4.74 8.78 -9.05
C GLU A 126 -5.19 7.83 -10.17
N GLY A 127 -5.53 8.37 -11.35
CA GLY A 127 -5.93 7.56 -12.49
C GLY A 127 -4.87 6.56 -12.90
N SER A 128 -3.60 6.98 -12.90
CA SER A 128 -2.48 6.10 -13.25
C SER A 128 -2.32 4.96 -12.25
N ALA A 129 -2.54 5.27 -10.96
CA ALA A 129 -2.48 4.25 -9.91
C ALA A 129 -3.56 3.19 -10.12
N TYR A 130 -4.80 3.61 -10.38
CA TYR A 130 -5.89 2.67 -10.66
C TYR A 130 -5.61 1.84 -11.91
N ASP A 131 -5.11 2.47 -12.97
CA ASP A 131 -4.81 1.77 -14.22
C ASP A 131 -3.80 0.66 -14.00
N TRP A 132 -2.75 0.94 -13.24
CA TRP A 132 -1.73 -0.06 -12.93
C TRP A 132 -2.31 -1.22 -12.13
N LEU A 133 -3.10 -0.92 -11.09
CA LEU A 133 -3.73 -1.96 -10.28
C LEU A 133 -4.65 -2.84 -11.12
N MET A 134 -5.41 -2.23 -12.02
CA MET A 134 -6.32 -2.98 -12.89
C MET A 134 -5.54 -3.84 -13.89
N GLN A 135 -4.42 -3.37 -14.39
CA GLN A 135 -3.54 -4.16 -15.26
C GLN A 135 -3.00 -5.38 -14.52
N GLU A 136 -2.55 -5.20 -13.28
CA GLU A 136 -2.03 -6.31 -12.47
C GLU A 136 -3.12 -7.32 -12.16
N ARG A 137 -4.32 -6.84 -11.88
CA ARG A 137 -5.47 -7.72 -11.63
C ARG A 137 -5.79 -8.55 -12.86
N ARG A 138 -5.80 -7.95 -14.04
CA ARG A 138 -6.04 -8.67 -15.28
C ARG A 138 -4.95 -9.69 -15.58
N ALA A 139 -3.69 -9.33 -15.32
CA ALA A 139 -2.57 -10.23 -15.52
C ALA A 139 -2.65 -11.44 -14.58
N ASP A 140 -3.02 -11.21 -13.32
CA ASP A 140 -3.19 -12.30 -12.36
C ASP A 140 -4.34 -13.22 -12.77
N SER A 141 -5.46 -12.65 -13.23
CA SER A 141 -6.61 -13.44 -13.69
C SER A 141 -6.27 -14.25 -14.94
N GLY A 142 -5.54 -13.63 -15.89
CA GLY A 142 -5.12 -14.31 -17.10
C GLY A 142 -4.12 -15.40 -16.83
N ALA A 143 -3.18 -15.18 -15.91
CA ALA A 143 -2.19 -16.18 -15.55
C ALA A 143 -2.81 -17.38 -14.83
N GLY A 144 -3.91 -17.12 -14.09
CA GLY A 144 -4.62 -18.19 -13.37
C GLY A 144 -5.57 -18.99 -14.24
N GLY A 145 -5.79 -18.51 -15.45
CA GLY A 145 -6.71 -19.18 -16.40
C GLY A 145 -6.06 -20.29 -17.19
#